data_b79d1615bd195dac2030e623eb72efc2
#
_entry.id   b79d1615bd195dac2030e623eb72efc2
#
_cell.length_a   1.000
_cell.length_b   1.000
_cell.length_c   1.000
_cell.angle_alpha   90.00
_cell.angle_beta   90.00
_cell.angle_gamma   90.00
#
_symmetry.space_group_name_H-M   'P 1'
#
loop_
_entity.id
_entity.type
_entity.pdbx_description
1 polymer ?
#
loop_
_entity_poly.entity_id
_entity_poly.type
_entity_poly.pdbx_seq_one_letter_code
_entity_poly.pdbx_strand_id
1 'polypeptide(L)'
;MAADDALIAQFTQAGTGILMTLKRDGRPQASVVAHAIDPATRTLRISVTDDRAKTRNLRRDPRATYMVVRPDGGGYAVGEGTAELSAPAADPHDATVEELVDVYRAVQGEHPDWDEFRAAMVEQRRLVLTIRLDRVYGWGA
;
A
#
# COMPACT_ATOMS: atom_id res chain seq x y z
N MET A 1 -7.83 -11.22 -17.61
CA MET A 1 -7.27 -10.91 -18.95
C MET A 1 -5.76 -11.02 -18.89
N ALA A 2 -5.14 -11.60 -19.90
CA ALA A 2 -3.68 -11.76 -19.91
C ALA A 2 -2.92 -10.44 -19.85
N ALA A 3 -3.43 -9.38 -20.51
CA ALA A 3 -2.82 -8.05 -20.46
C ALA A 3 -2.85 -7.46 -19.05
N ASP A 4 -3.97 -7.61 -18.34
CA ASP A 4 -4.09 -7.15 -16.96
C ASP A 4 -3.19 -7.97 -16.04
N ASP A 5 -3.05 -9.27 -16.27
CA ASP A 5 -2.18 -10.13 -15.46
C ASP A 5 -0.73 -9.70 -15.59
N ALA A 6 -0.28 -9.32 -16.80
CA ALA A 6 1.06 -8.81 -17.02
C ALA A 6 1.29 -7.48 -16.28
N LEU A 7 0.28 -6.60 -16.23
CA LEU A 7 0.36 -5.36 -15.47
C LEU A 7 0.39 -5.62 -13.97
N ILE A 8 -0.45 -6.53 -13.48
CA ILE A 8 -0.46 -6.92 -12.07
C ILE A 8 0.89 -7.51 -11.67
N ALA A 9 1.54 -8.28 -12.53
CA ALA A 9 2.87 -8.83 -12.27
C ALA A 9 3.91 -7.74 -11.99
N GLN A 10 3.77 -6.55 -12.56
CA GLN A 10 4.69 -5.44 -12.30
C GLN A 10 4.61 -4.98 -10.82
N PHE A 11 3.42 -5.02 -10.21
CA PHE A 11 3.29 -4.71 -8.78
C PHE A 11 4.00 -5.75 -7.91
N THR A 12 4.01 -7.00 -8.34
CA THR A 12 4.73 -8.07 -7.62
C THR A 12 6.24 -7.91 -7.73
N GLN A 13 6.74 -7.47 -8.88
CA GLN A 13 8.16 -7.28 -9.13
C GLN A 13 8.72 -6.05 -8.44
N ALA A 14 7.90 -5.01 -8.26
CA ALA A 14 8.31 -3.78 -7.60
C ALA A 14 7.98 -3.86 -6.12
N GLY A 15 8.94 -3.51 -5.25
CA GLY A 15 8.72 -3.46 -3.81
C GLY A 15 8.14 -2.14 -3.32
N THR A 16 8.28 -1.08 -4.13
CA THR A 16 7.79 0.26 -3.82
C THR A 16 7.01 0.82 -4.99
N GLY A 17 6.19 1.81 -4.70
CA GLY A 17 5.42 2.51 -5.70
C GLY A 17 5.07 3.91 -5.26
N ILE A 18 4.34 4.61 -6.10
CA ILE A 18 3.89 5.97 -5.84
C ILE A 18 2.40 5.93 -5.54
N LEU A 19 2.06 6.29 -4.32
CA LEU A 19 0.67 6.40 -3.89
C LEU A 19 0.20 7.84 -4.13
N MET A 20 -0.91 7.98 -4.82
CA MET A 20 -1.53 9.28 -5.09
C MET A 20 -2.90 9.31 -4.42
N THR A 21 -3.11 10.33 -3.59
CA THR A 21 -4.37 10.61 -2.91
C THR A 21 -4.81 12.02 -3.27
N LEU A 22 -6.06 12.36 -3.03
CA LEU A 22 -6.61 13.65 -3.46
C LEU A 22 -6.60 14.63 -2.30
N LYS A 23 -5.93 15.77 -2.52
CA LYS A 23 -5.95 16.92 -1.60
C LYS A 23 -7.31 17.60 -1.66
N ARG A 24 -7.57 18.49 -0.69
CA ARG A 24 -8.84 19.24 -0.63
C ARG A 24 -9.11 20.05 -1.88
N ASP A 25 -8.05 20.57 -2.54
CA ASP A 25 -8.17 21.36 -3.76
C ASP A 25 -8.29 20.50 -5.02
N GLY A 26 -8.35 19.18 -4.88
CA GLY A 26 -8.46 18.22 -5.98
C GLY A 26 -7.14 17.84 -6.62
N ARG A 27 -6.03 18.41 -6.21
CA ARG A 27 -4.72 18.02 -6.74
C ARG A 27 -4.25 16.73 -6.11
N PRO A 28 -3.49 15.90 -6.84
CA PRO A 28 -2.92 14.70 -6.26
C PRO A 28 -1.79 15.02 -5.28
N GLN A 29 -1.76 14.30 -4.15
CA GLN A 29 -0.64 14.26 -3.25
C GLN A 29 0.06 12.92 -3.47
N ALA A 30 1.32 12.94 -3.86
CA ALA A 30 2.08 11.76 -4.21
C ALA A 30 3.14 11.45 -3.14
N SER A 31 3.31 10.17 -2.83
CA SER A 31 4.37 9.73 -1.91
C SER A 31 4.87 8.35 -2.32
N VAL A 32 6.15 8.09 -2.07
CA VAL A 32 6.74 6.77 -2.28
C VAL A 32 6.49 5.93 -1.05
N VAL A 33 5.97 4.72 -1.25
CA VAL A 33 5.67 3.78 -0.17
C VAL A 33 6.05 2.37 -0.59
N ALA A 34 6.31 1.50 0.38
CA ALA A 34 6.44 0.06 0.15
C ALA A 34 5.06 -0.59 0.20
N HIS A 35 4.88 -1.65 -0.57
CA HIS A 35 3.59 -2.33 -0.64
C HIS A 35 3.76 -3.84 -0.64
N ALA A 36 2.75 -4.52 -0.12
CA ALA A 36 2.50 -5.94 -0.35
C ALA A 36 1.33 -6.06 -1.31
N ILE A 37 1.37 -7.03 -2.21
CA ILE A 37 0.29 -7.28 -3.14
C ILE A 37 -0.14 -8.74 -3.09
N ASP A 38 -1.45 -8.95 -3.11
CA ASP A 38 -2.05 -10.24 -3.42
C ASP A 38 -2.55 -10.18 -4.87
N PRO A 39 -1.83 -10.82 -5.81
CA PRO A 39 -2.21 -10.71 -7.21
C PRO A 39 -3.53 -11.42 -7.53
N ALA A 40 -3.90 -12.44 -6.76
CA ALA A 40 -5.15 -13.16 -6.99
C ALA A 40 -6.38 -12.30 -6.74
N THR A 41 -6.32 -11.44 -5.73
CA THR A 41 -7.41 -10.53 -5.36
C THR A 41 -7.17 -9.10 -5.81
N ARG A 42 -6.02 -8.82 -6.40
CA ARG A 42 -5.58 -7.48 -6.82
C ARG A 42 -5.63 -6.47 -5.67
N THR A 43 -5.17 -6.91 -4.50
CA THR A 43 -5.24 -6.11 -3.28
C THR A 43 -3.85 -5.69 -2.84
N LEU A 44 -3.67 -4.37 -2.68
CA LEU A 44 -2.46 -3.78 -2.12
C LEU A 44 -2.67 -3.52 -0.64
N ARG A 45 -1.62 -3.77 0.16
CA ARG A 45 -1.60 -3.39 1.58
C ARG A 45 -0.34 -2.59 1.85
N ILE A 46 -0.51 -1.47 2.54
CA ILE A 46 0.54 -0.48 2.79
C ILE A 46 0.46 -0.06 4.26
N SER A 47 1.62 -0.03 4.92
CA SER A 47 1.71 0.49 6.29
C SER A 47 1.84 2.01 6.23
N VAL A 48 0.93 2.73 6.89
CA VAL A 48 0.94 4.20 6.95
C VAL A 48 0.76 4.65 8.39
N THR A 49 1.12 5.89 8.68
CA THR A 49 0.89 6.49 10.00
C THR A 49 -0.41 7.29 10.00
N ASP A 50 -1.05 7.34 11.17
CA ASP A 50 -2.37 7.92 11.35
C ASP A 50 -2.44 9.41 10.98
N ASP A 51 -1.35 10.16 11.23
CA ASP A 51 -1.31 11.61 11.08
C ASP A 51 -0.77 12.10 9.74
N ARG A 52 -0.42 11.21 8.81
CA ARG A 52 0.13 11.62 7.51
C ARG A 52 -0.95 12.23 6.61
N ALA A 53 -0.51 13.12 5.71
CA ALA A 53 -1.39 13.77 4.75
C ALA A 53 -2.18 12.77 3.91
N LYS A 54 -1.51 11.72 3.42
CA LYS A 54 -2.16 10.67 2.63
C LYS A 54 -3.28 9.96 3.40
N THR A 55 -3.07 9.71 4.68
CA THR A 55 -4.07 9.06 5.53
C THR A 55 -5.29 9.96 5.71
N ARG A 56 -5.08 11.24 6.00
CA ARG A 56 -6.16 12.21 6.14
C ARG A 56 -6.92 12.41 4.84
N ASN A 57 -6.19 12.48 3.72
CA ASN A 57 -6.81 12.59 2.40
C ASN A 57 -7.73 11.42 2.11
N LEU A 58 -7.29 10.18 2.42
CA LEU A 58 -8.08 8.97 2.16
C LEU A 58 -9.29 8.84 3.08
N ARG A 59 -9.24 9.39 4.28
CA ARG A 59 -10.43 9.45 5.15
C ARG A 59 -11.49 10.36 4.59
N ARG A 60 -11.10 11.43 3.92
CA ARG A 60 -12.01 12.38 3.30
C ARG A 60 -12.50 11.89 1.93
N ASP A 61 -11.60 11.33 1.14
CA ASP A 61 -11.88 10.83 -0.21
C ASP A 61 -11.10 9.53 -0.41
N PRO A 62 -11.78 8.38 -0.43
CA PRO A 62 -11.10 7.08 -0.42
C PRO A 62 -10.54 6.68 -1.79
N ARG A 63 -10.70 7.47 -2.83
CA ARG A 63 -10.12 7.15 -4.14
C ARG A 63 -8.61 7.20 -4.06
N ALA A 64 -7.96 6.13 -4.51
CA ALA A 64 -6.51 5.99 -4.49
C ALA A 64 -6.02 5.54 -5.85
N THR A 65 -4.87 6.07 -6.24
CA THR A 65 -4.15 5.67 -7.45
C THR A 65 -2.74 5.24 -7.04
N TYR A 66 -2.26 4.14 -7.60
CA TYR A 66 -0.97 3.59 -7.23
C TYR A 66 -0.19 3.20 -8.47
N MET A 67 1.04 3.69 -8.60
CA MET A 67 1.87 3.47 -9.78
C MET A 67 3.17 2.78 -9.39
N VAL A 68 3.53 1.77 -10.16
CA VAL A 68 4.87 1.15 -10.12
C VAL A 68 5.56 1.35 -11.45
N VAL A 69 6.89 1.44 -11.41
CA VAL A 69 7.74 1.58 -12.60
C VAL A 69 8.75 0.45 -12.57
N ARG A 70 8.94 -0.23 -13.68
CA ARG A 70 9.98 -1.26 -13.79
C ARG A 70 11.34 -0.62 -13.63
N PRO A 71 12.24 -1.25 -12.83
CA PRO A 71 13.57 -0.68 -12.61
C PRO A 71 14.39 -0.51 -13.89
N ASP A 72 14.13 -1.33 -14.91
CA ASP A 72 14.83 -1.27 -16.21
C ASP A 72 14.23 -0.21 -17.16
N GLY A 73 13.18 0.48 -16.74
CA GLY A 73 12.46 1.43 -17.59
C GLY A 73 11.59 0.79 -18.67
N GLY A 74 11.46 -0.53 -18.64
CA GLY A 74 10.73 -1.30 -19.66
C GLY A 74 9.23 -1.37 -19.48
N GLY A 75 8.67 -0.60 -18.53
CA GLY A 75 7.24 -0.58 -18.33
C GLY A 75 6.83 0.12 -17.05
N TYR A 76 5.53 0.34 -16.93
CA TYR A 76 4.89 0.83 -15.73
C TYR A 76 3.47 0.27 -15.62
N ALA A 77 2.91 0.28 -14.44
CA ALA A 77 1.53 -0.10 -14.21
C ALA A 77 0.90 0.85 -13.20
N VAL A 78 -0.34 1.22 -13.46
CA VAL A 78 -1.13 2.08 -12.58
C VAL A 78 -2.38 1.32 -12.18
N GLY A 79 -2.68 1.30 -10.89
CA GLY A 79 -3.91 0.74 -10.36
C GLY A 79 -4.76 1.83 -9.74
N GLU A 80 -6.05 1.77 -10.00
CA GLU A 80 -7.03 2.67 -9.40
C GLU A 80 -8.00 1.86 -8.55
N GLY A 81 -8.31 2.36 -7.38
CA GLY A 81 -9.23 1.66 -6.49
C GLY A 81 -9.69 2.53 -5.34
N THR A 82 -10.42 1.90 -4.44
CA THR A 82 -10.94 2.53 -3.24
C THR A 82 -10.17 2.01 -2.04
N ALA A 83 -9.74 2.93 -1.19
CA ALA A 83 -8.95 2.62 -0.01
C ALA A 83 -9.85 2.31 1.18
N GLU A 84 -9.40 1.35 1.99
CA GLU A 84 -9.94 1.08 3.32
C GLU A 84 -8.81 1.25 4.32
N LEU A 85 -9.10 1.86 5.45
CA LEU A 85 -8.13 2.11 6.52
C LEU A 85 -8.53 1.31 7.74
N SER A 86 -7.58 0.52 8.28
CA SER A 86 -7.80 -0.13 9.57
C SER A 86 -7.81 0.90 10.69
N ALA A 87 -8.21 0.51 11.90
CA ALA A 87 -7.98 1.32 13.08
C ALA A 87 -6.46 1.46 13.30
N PRO A 88 -5.98 2.56 13.90
CA PRO A 88 -4.57 2.65 14.27
C PRO A 88 -4.19 1.59 15.30
N ALA A 89 -2.95 1.13 15.25
CA ALA A 89 -2.41 0.20 16.24
C ALA A 89 -2.51 0.82 17.64
N ALA A 90 -3.10 0.09 18.56
CA ALA A 90 -3.33 0.55 19.94
C ALA A 90 -2.74 -0.40 20.98
N ASP A 91 -2.55 -1.67 20.62
CA ASP A 91 -2.01 -2.70 21.49
C ASP A 91 -1.07 -3.57 20.65
N PRO A 92 0.10 -4.02 21.18
CA PRO A 92 1.08 -4.79 20.41
C PRO A 92 0.54 -6.10 19.81
N HIS A 93 -0.58 -6.59 20.29
CA HIS A 93 -1.19 -7.83 19.82
C HIS A 93 -2.61 -7.64 19.27
N ASP A 94 -3.00 -6.41 18.91
CA ASP A 94 -4.31 -6.19 18.31
C ASP A 94 -4.33 -6.65 16.83
N ALA A 95 -5.53 -6.64 16.25
CA ALA A 95 -5.73 -7.11 14.87
C ALA A 95 -4.94 -6.28 13.86
N THR A 96 -4.82 -4.96 14.09
CA THR A 96 -4.06 -4.08 13.21
C THR A 96 -2.58 -4.45 13.22
N VAL A 97 -1.99 -4.68 14.40
CA VAL A 97 -0.58 -5.07 14.51
C VAL A 97 -0.34 -6.44 13.89
N GLU A 98 -1.27 -7.38 14.06
CA GLU A 98 -1.15 -8.69 13.39
C GLU A 98 -1.08 -8.54 11.87
N GLU A 99 -1.92 -7.68 11.31
CA GLU A 99 -1.88 -7.42 9.87
C GLU A 99 -0.61 -6.69 9.45
N LEU A 100 -0.13 -5.74 10.26
CA LEU A 100 1.14 -5.05 9.99
C LEU A 100 2.33 -6.00 9.99
N VAL A 101 2.32 -7.03 10.85
CA VAL A 101 3.32 -8.09 10.82
C VAL A 101 3.30 -8.82 9.49
N ASP A 102 2.12 -9.18 8.99
CA ASP A 102 1.98 -9.85 7.70
C ASP A 102 2.49 -8.99 6.55
N VAL A 103 2.16 -7.69 6.57
CA VAL A 103 2.64 -6.74 5.55
C VAL A 103 4.16 -6.63 5.58
N TYR A 104 4.75 -6.49 6.77
CA TYR A 104 6.21 -6.43 6.90
C TYR A 104 6.87 -7.68 6.33
N ARG A 105 6.37 -8.87 6.70
CA ARG A 105 6.91 -10.13 6.18
C ARG A 105 6.87 -10.21 4.67
N ALA A 106 5.77 -9.76 4.08
CA ALA A 106 5.60 -9.78 2.63
C ALA A 106 6.56 -8.83 1.92
N VAL A 107 6.90 -7.71 2.54
CA VAL A 107 7.76 -6.68 1.95
C VAL A 107 9.24 -6.96 2.23
N GLN A 108 9.60 -7.32 3.46
CA GLN A 108 10.98 -7.38 3.92
C GLN A 108 11.42 -8.72 4.51
N GLY A 109 10.50 -9.68 4.67
CA GLY A 109 10.80 -10.94 5.31
C GLY A 109 10.73 -10.87 6.83
N GLU A 110 11.48 -11.72 7.53
CA GLU A 110 11.41 -11.80 8.98
C GLU A 110 12.11 -10.62 9.64
N HIS A 111 11.47 -10.05 10.66
CA HIS A 111 12.08 -9.00 11.48
C HIS A 111 12.97 -9.65 12.54
N PRO A 112 14.12 -9.06 12.87
CA PRO A 112 15.02 -9.62 13.88
C PRO A 112 14.47 -9.58 15.31
N ASP A 113 13.48 -8.72 15.56
CA ASP A 113 12.87 -8.59 16.90
C ASP A 113 11.40 -8.15 16.75
N TRP A 114 10.50 -9.13 16.72
CA TRP A 114 9.07 -8.87 16.56
C TRP A 114 8.46 -8.09 17.72
N ASP A 115 8.96 -8.25 18.94
CA ASP A 115 8.45 -7.48 20.07
C ASP A 115 8.76 -6.00 19.91
N GLU A 116 9.96 -5.66 19.45
CA GLU A 116 10.34 -4.29 19.12
C GLU A 116 9.47 -3.72 17.99
N PHE A 117 9.26 -4.51 16.94
CA PHE A 117 8.41 -4.11 15.81
C PHE A 117 6.99 -3.78 16.27
N ARG A 118 6.39 -4.67 17.06
CA ARG A 118 5.02 -4.50 17.55
C ARG A 118 4.89 -3.24 18.40
N ALA A 119 5.83 -2.99 19.29
CA ALA A 119 5.84 -1.78 20.11
C ALA A 119 5.96 -0.51 19.26
N ALA A 120 6.80 -0.55 18.22
CA ALA A 120 6.98 0.58 17.31
C ALA A 120 5.70 0.89 16.53
N MET A 121 4.94 -0.13 16.12
CA MET A 121 3.69 0.07 15.40
C MET A 121 2.67 0.84 16.25
N VAL A 122 2.59 0.51 17.53
CA VAL A 122 1.72 1.21 18.48
C VAL A 122 2.20 2.64 18.71
N GLU A 123 3.50 2.81 18.97
CA GLU A 123 4.08 4.13 19.24
C GLU A 123 3.89 5.08 18.05
N GLN A 124 4.09 4.59 16.84
CA GLN A 124 3.95 5.36 15.61
C GLN A 124 2.50 5.51 15.15
N ARG A 125 1.56 4.88 15.82
CA ARG A 125 0.13 4.84 15.45
C ARG A 125 -0.03 4.42 13.99
N ARG A 126 0.60 3.31 13.63
CA ARG A 126 0.51 2.76 12.29
C ARG A 126 -0.82 2.06 12.07
N LEU A 127 -1.25 2.05 10.82
CA LEU A 127 -2.44 1.33 10.39
C LEU A 127 -2.20 0.72 9.01
N VAL A 128 -3.08 -0.15 8.60
CA VAL A 128 -3.00 -0.78 7.29
C VAL A 128 -3.95 -0.07 6.33
N LEU A 129 -3.38 0.42 5.24
CA LEU A 129 -4.11 0.92 4.10
C LEU A 129 -4.28 -0.25 3.12
N THR A 130 -5.51 -0.58 2.79
CA THR A 130 -5.84 -1.63 1.83
C THR A 130 -6.50 -0.99 0.62
N ILE A 131 -5.98 -1.30 -0.58
CA ILE A 131 -6.54 -0.82 -1.83
C ILE A 131 -6.84 -2.04 -2.70
N ARG A 132 -8.12 -2.24 -3.00
CA ARG A 132 -8.50 -3.21 -4.01
C ARG A 132 -8.54 -2.50 -5.37
N LEU A 133 -7.74 -3.00 -6.31
CA LEU A 133 -7.61 -2.37 -7.62
C LEU A 133 -8.81 -2.77 -8.49
N ASP A 134 -9.62 -1.77 -8.85
CA ASP A 134 -10.77 -1.94 -9.73
C ASP A 134 -10.37 -1.86 -11.19
N ARG A 135 -9.34 -1.07 -11.48
CA ARG A 135 -8.85 -0.85 -12.84
C ARG A 135 -7.33 -0.79 -12.83
N VAL A 136 -6.72 -1.42 -13.82
CA VAL A 136 -5.28 -1.31 -14.07
C VAL A 136 -5.04 -0.90 -15.51
N TYR A 137 -4.01 -0.08 -15.71
CA TYR A 137 -3.54 0.27 -17.04
C TYR A 137 -2.04 0.48 -16.98
N GLY A 138 -1.41 0.54 -18.12
CA GLY A 138 0.03 0.73 -18.19
C GLY A 138 0.63 0.17 -19.45
N TRP A 139 1.94 -0.08 -19.39
CA TRP A 139 2.71 -0.51 -20.53
C TRP A 139 3.83 -1.44 -20.09
N GLY A 140 4.19 -2.37 -20.97
CA GLY A 140 5.24 -3.34 -20.71
C GLY A 140 4.71 -4.61 -20.05
N ALA A 141 5.52 -5.64 -20.02
CA ALA A 141 5.16 -6.95 -19.46
C ALA A 141 6.22 -7.44 -18.48
#